data_030b8c67c1a3fbb5a11332f859e25e59
#
_entry.id   030b8c67c1a3fbb5a11332f859e25e59
#
_cell.length_a   1.000
_cell.length_b   1.000
_cell.length_c   1.000
_cell.angle_alpha   90.00
_cell.angle_beta   90.00
_cell.angle_gamma   90.00
#
_symmetry.space_group_name_H-M   'P 1'
#
loop_
_entity.id
_entity.type
_entity.pdbx_description
1 polymer ?
#
loop_
_entity_poly.entity_id
_entity_poly.type
_entity_poly.pdbx_seq_one_letter_code
_entity_poly.pdbx_strand_id
1 'polypeptide(L)'
;CGRDAWASCHAIVNALRCGLARAGLPESAVSLIEDTTHASANELMTANGLVDLLIPRGGAGLIRACVENATVPCIQTGTGICHVYVDKAADLNMAVDIIENAKTSRPSVCNAEEVCLVHKDVAAGFLPLLKARLVDARAAAGLVPVDLRLDERAAAIIPGTPAGEQDFDTEFLNYILAIAVVDDVDAAIAHIARHSTHHSEAIITADDTAADRFTTCVDSAAVYVNASTRFTDGGEFGLGCEMGISTQKLHARGPMGLAELCSYK
;
A
#
# COMPACT_ATOMS: atom_id res chain seq x y z
N CYS A 1 19.61 0.43 9.23
CA CYS A 1 19.43 0.14 7.80
C CYS A 1 19.73 -1.33 7.53
N GLY A 2 19.18 -1.88 6.43
CA GLY A 2 19.48 -3.24 6.02
C GLY A 2 20.98 -3.39 5.63
N ARG A 3 21.53 -4.59 5.80
CA ARG A 3 22.95 -4.88 5.49
C ARG A 3 23.33 -4.44 4.08
N ASP A 4 22.50 -4.70 3.09
CA ASP A 4 22.77 -4.39 1.68
C ASP A 4 22.77 -2.89 1.37
N ALA A 5 22.04 -2.10 2.17
CA ALA A 5 21.94 -0.65 2.04
C ALA A 5 22.94 0.12 2.93
N TRP A 6 23.76 -0.55 3.72
CA TRP A 6 24.61 0.09 4.72
C TRP A 6 25.58 1.13 4.12
N ALA A 7 26.28 0.77 3.05
CA ALA A 7 27.22 1.69 2.40
C ALA A 7 26.53 2.95 1.85
N SER A 8 25.36 2.79 1.24
CA SER A 8 24.55 3.91 0.72
C SER A 8 24.03 4.79 1.87
N CYS A 9 23.52 4.18 2.94
CA CYS A 9 23.07 4.90 4.13
C CYS A 9 24.21 5.70 4.78
N HIS A 10 25.40 5.11 4.89
CA HIS A 10 26.59 5.77 5.43
C HIS A 10 26.98 7.00 4.60
N ALA A 11 27.01 6.87 3.27
CA ALA A 11 27.32 7.98 2.36
C ALA A 11 26.28 9.12 2.49
N ILE A 12 24.99 8.77 2.54
CA ILE A 12 23.89 9.75 2.71
C ILE A 12 23.98 10.47 4.06
N VAL A 13 24.19 9.73 5.14
CA VAL A 13 24.31 10.35 6.48
C VAL A 13 25.50 11.29 6.55
N ASN A 14 26.66 10.95 5.96
CA ASN A 14 27.81 11.85 5.90
C ASN A 14 27.51 13.11 5.09
N ALA A 15 26.81 13.00 3.96
CA ALA A 15 26.39 14.16 3.17
C ALA A 15 25.42 15.07 3.96
N LEU A 16 24.47 14.48 4.69
CA LEU A 16 23.54 15.23 5.57
C LEU A 16 24.29 15.96 6.70
N ARG A 17 25.23 15.29 7.37
CA ARG A 17 26.07 15.91 8.42
C ARG A 17 26.89 17.08 7.90
N CYS A 18 27.50 16.94 6.72
CA CYS A 18 28.18 18.06 6.06
C CYS A 18 27.22 19.22 5.74
N GLY A 19 25.98 18.93 5.33
CA GLY A 19 24.94 19.95 5.11
C GLY A 19 24.56 20.66 6.41
N LEU A 20 24.35 19.92 7.49
CA LEU A 20 24.05 20.47 8.83
C LEU A 20 25.17 21.39 9.32
N ALA A 21 26.43 20.96 9.24
CA ALA A 21 27.58 21.75 9.63
C ALA A 21 27.65 23.08 8.84
N ARG A 22 27.43 23.05 7.52
CA ARG A 22 27.38 24.25 6.67
C ARG A 22 26.24 25.21 7.03
N ALA A 23 25.12 24.65 7.52
CA ALA A 23 23.97 25.45 7.99
C ALA A 23 24.12 25.93 9.45
N GLY A 24 25.22 25.63 10.12
CA GLY A 24 25.44 25.97 11.54
C GLY A 24 24.61 25.12 12.50
N LEU A 25 24.16 23.96 12.08
CA LEU A 25 23.36 23.01 12.88
C LEU A 25 24.26 21.87 13.41
N PRO A 26 23.91 21.24 14.53
CA PRO A 26 24.65 20.11 15.06
C PRO A 26 24.67 18.92 14.13
N GLU A 27 25.82 18.38 13.81
CA GLU A 27 25.95 17.15 12.99
C GLU A 27 25.30 15.93 13.67
N SER A 28 25.22 15.93 15.00
CA SER A 28 24.57 14.90 15.80
C SER A 28 23.05 14.84 15.64
N ALA A 29 22.43 15.84 14.97
CA ALA A 29 21.00 15.78 14.64
C ALA A 29 20.64 14.59 13.74
N VAL A 30 21.62 14.04 13.00
CA VAL A 30 21.46 12.80 12.22
C VAL A 30 22.54 11.79 12.64
N SER A 31 22.08 10.65 13.15
CA SER A 31 22.97 9.58 13.61
C SER A 31 22.71 8.28 12.84
N LEU A 32 23.77 7.50 12.62
CA LEU A 32 23.72 6.18 12.04
C LEU A 32 24.31 5.19 13.04
N ILE A 33 23.57 4.12 13.31
CA ILE A 33 24.09 3.00 14.09
C ILE A 33 24.96 2.14 13.17
N GLU A 34 26.21 1.96 13.56
CA GLU A 34 27.20 1.23 12.76
C GLU A 34 27.07 -0.29 12.86
N ASP A 35 26.51 -0.79 13.96
CA ASP A 35 26.21 -2.21 14.11
C ASP A 35 25.09 -2.62 13.16
N THR A 36 25.39 -3.60 12.29
CA THR A 36 24.46 -4.16 11.30
C THR A 36 23.79 -5.45 11.78
N THR A 37 23.95 -5.82 13.03
CA THR A 37 23.32 -7.00 13.64
C THR A 37 21.89 -6.68 14.13
N HIS A 38 21.12 -7.73 14.38
CA HIS A 38 19.79 -7.56 15.00
C HIS A 38 19.86 -7.10 16.47
N ALA A 39 21.03 -7.19 17.13
CA ALA A 39 21.17 -6.79 18.53
C ALA A 39 20.88 -5.31 18.72
N SER A 40 21.48 -4.44 17.88
CA SER A 40 21.23 -3.00 17.95
C SER A 40 19.77 -2.62 17.67
N ALA A 41 19.07 -3.35 16.79
CA ALA A 41 17.65 -3.13 16.57
C ALA A 41 16.82 -3.48 17.82
N ASN A 42 17.14 -4.58 18.50
CA ASN A 42 16.48 -4.97 19.73
C ASN A 42 16.76 -4.00 20.89
N GLU A 43 17.98 -3.47 20.98
CA GLU A 43 18.31 -2.42 21.96
C GLU A 43 17.49 -1.16 21.74
N LEU A 44 17.33 -0.72 20.47
CA LEU A 44 16.50 0.44 20.14
C LEU A 44 15.04 0.25 20.51
N MET A 45 14.49 -0.96 20.34
CA MET A 45 13.09 -1.27 20.68
C MET A 45 12.78 -1.04 22.17
N THR A 46 13.79 -1.13 23.02
CA THR A 46 13.63 -1.00 24.47
C THR A 46 14.38 0.20 25.08
N ALA A 47 14.91 1.11 24.25
CA ALA A 47 15.70 2.26 24.66
C ALA A 47 14.84 3.42 25.22
N ASN A 48 14.00 3.13 26.22
CA ASN A 48 13.15 4.13 26.87
C ASN A 48 13.96 5.27 27.48
N GLY A 49 13.50 6.51 27.25
CA GLY A 49 14.19 7.71 27.71
C GLY A 49 15.37 8.16 26.84
N LEU A 50 15.74 7.36 25.83
CA LEU A 50 16.74 7.70 24.81
C LEU A 50 16.11 7.81 23.42
N VAL A 51 15.05 7.06 23.17
CA VAL A 51 14.28 7.05 21.92
C VAL A 51 12.83 7.33 22.25
N ASP A 52 12.24 8.34 21.60
CA ASP A 52 10.84 8.75 21.81
C ASP A 52 9.88 7.99 20.90
N LEU A 53 10.33 7.62 19.69
CA LEU A 53 9.49 6.99 18.68
C LEU A 53 10.31 6.08 17.76
N LEU A 54 9.76 4.90 17.47
CA LEU A 54 10.27 3.99 16.43
C LEU A 54 9.37 4.00 15.21
N ILE A 55 9.98 4.05 14.03
CA ILE A 55 9.30 3.89 12.74
C ILE A 55 10.01 2.78 11.97
N PRO A 56 9.60 1.51 12.17
CA PRO A 56 10.24 0.38 11.50
C PRO A 56 10.01 0.43 9.99
N ARG A 57 11.09 0.29 9.23
CA ARG A 57 11.08 0.19 7.76
C ARG A 57 11.73 -1.13 7.36
N GLY A 58 10.94 -2.06 6.82
CA GLY A 58 11.42 -3.39 6.44
C GLY A 58 10.28 -4.36 6.19
N GLY A 59 10.60 -5.64 6.03
CA GLY A 59 9.59 -6.67 5.82
C GLY A 59 8.72 -6.95 7.06
N ALA A 60 7.64 -7.70 6.86
CA ALA A 60 6.63 -8.03 7.88
C ALA A 60 7.22 -8.60 9.19
N GLY A 61 8.33 -9.36 9.09
CA GLY A 61 9.03 -9.92 10.27
C GLY A 61 9.59 -8.84 11.21
N LEU A 62 10.22 -7.78 10.67
CA LEU A 62 10.73 -6.68 11.48
C LEU A 62 9.58 -5.90 12.11
N ILE A 63 8.55 -5.60 11.34
CA ILE A 63 7.37 -4.86 11.84
C ILE A 63 6.73 -5.64 12.99
N ARG A 64 6.52 -6.94 12.82
CA ARG A 64 5.99 -7.82 13.87
C ARG A 64 6.86 -7.82 15.12
N ALA A 65 8.18 -7.95 14.94
CA ALA A 65 9.12 -7.94 16.08
C ALA A 65 9.04 -6.60 16.86
N CYS A 66 8.91 -5.47 16.17
CA CYS A 66 8.71 -4.17 16.83
C CYS A 66 7.40 -4.13 17.60
N VAL A 67 6.29 -4.60 17.00
CA VAL A 67 4.97 -4.62 17.65
C VAL A 67 4.95 -5.46 18.91
N GLU A 68 5.58 -6.63 18.86
CA GLU A 68 5.55 -7.61 19.95
C GLU A 68 6.56 -7.29 21.08
N ASN A 69 7.68 -6.63 20.76
CA ASN A 69 8.80 -6.50 21.70
C ASN A 69 9.18 -5.05 22.04
N ALA A 70 8.73 -4.05 21.27
CA ALA A 70 9.11 -2.67 21.58
C ALA A 70 8.36 -2.15 22.81
N THR A 71 9.10 -1.53 23.72
CA THR A 71 8.57 -0.74 24.83
C THR A 71 8.59 0.76 24.53
N VAL A 72 9.34 1.16 23.51
CA VAL A 72 9.30 2.50 22.91
C VAL A 72 8.08 2.59 21.99
N PRO A 73 7.31 3.68 21.98
CA PRO A 73 6.20 3.87 21.06
C PRO A 73 6.61 3.62 19.60
N CYS A 74 5.76 2.91 18.85
CA CYS A 74 6.07 2.48 17.49
C CYS A 74 4.95 2.87 16.53
N ILE A 75 5.29 3.56 15.42
CA ILE A 75 4.38 3.79 14.30
C ILE A 75 4.70 2.75 13.22
N GLN A 76 3.74 1.87 12.96
CA GLN A 76 3.90 0.84 11.94
C GLN A 76 3.62 1.39 10.55
N THR A 77 4.49 1.08 9.62
CA THR A 77 4.21 1.17 8.19
C THR A 77 3.89 -0.24 7.70
N GLY A 78 2.63 -0.47 7.38
CA GLY A 78 2.14 -1.82 7.08
C GLY A 78 2.45 -2.30 5.66
N THR A 79 2.17 -3.57 5.41
CA THR A 79 1.99 -4.15 4.07
C THR A 79 0.70 -3.61 3.46
N GLY A 80 0.61 -3.53 2.14
CA GLY A 80 -0.56 -2.99 1.43
C GLY A 80 -1.26 -4.06 0.58
N ILE A 81 -2.37 -4.62 1.08
CA ILE A 81 -3.29 -5.42 0.26
C ILE A 81 -4.42 -4.48 -0.16
N CYS A 82 -4.11 -3.62 -1.15
CA CYS A 82 -5.04 -2.59 -1.60
C CYS A 82 -6.09 -3.16 -2.54
N HIS A 83 -7.35 -2.73 -2.38
CA HIS A 83 -8.48 -3.17 -3.18
C HIS A 83 -9.02 -2.05 -4.05
N VAL A 84 -9.44 -2.41 -5.27
CA VAL A 84 -10.26 -1.55 -6.12
C VAL A 84 -11.58 -2.27 -6.41
N TYR A 85 -12.70 -1.63 -6.10
CA TYR A 85 -14.03 -2.15 -6.39
C TYR A 85 -14.62 -1.44 -7.60
N VAL A 86 -14.98 -2.21 -8.63
CA VAL A 86 -15.70 -1.76 -9.83
C VAL A 86 -17.19 -1.99 -9.63
N ASP A 87 -17.93 -0.91 -9.37
CA ASP A 87 -19.36 -0.93 -9.12
C ASP A 87 -20.17 -1.12 -10.42
N LYS A 88 -21.46 -1.47 -10.28
CA LYS A 88 -22.39 -1.61 -11.41
C LYS A 88 -22.57 -0.34 -12.24
N ALA A 89 -22.38 0.84 -11.62
CA ALA A 89 -22.47 2.15 -12.25
C ALA A 89 -21.11 2.72 -12.69
N ALA A 90 -20.06 1.87 -12.78
CA ALA A 90 -18.73 2.31 -13.18
C ALA A 90 -18.66 2.62 -14.68
N ASP A 91 -17.89 3.66 -15.05
CA ASP A 91 -17.34 3.77 -16.40
C ASP A 91 -16.24 2.72 -16.55
N LEU A 92 -16.47 1.73 -17.40
CA LEU A 92 -15.59 0.56 -17.54
C LEU A 92 -14.24 0.92 -18.18
N ASN A 93 -14.16 1.94 -19.01
CA ASN A 93 -12.88 2.38 -19.59
C ASN A 93 -12.04 3.09 -18.52
N MET A 94 -12.64 3.99 -17.77
CA MET A 94 -11.99 4.63 -16.62
C MET A 94 -11.53 3.59 -15.60
N ALA A 95 -12.33 2.54 -15.36
CA ALA A 95 -11.97 1.45 -14.44
C ALA A 95 -10.71 0.70 -14.92
N VAL A 96 -10.63 0.38 -16.21
CA VAL A 96 -9.43 -0.25 -16.79
C VAL A 96 -8.20 0.64 -16.63
N ASP A 97 -8.31 1.95 -16.91
CA ASP A 97 -7.19 2.88 -16.82
C ASP A 97 -6.70 3.06 -15.36
N ILE A 98 -7.62 3.13 -14.40
CA ILE A 98 -7.31 3.22 -12.97
C ILE A 98 -6.60 1.95 -12.48
N ILE A 99 -7.13 0.77 -12.82
CA ILE A 99 -6.56 -0.52 -12.39
C ILE A 99 -5.20 -0.77 -13.07
N GLU A 100 -5.06 -0.43 -14.35
CA GLU A 100 -3.75 -0.50 -15.02
C GLU A 100 -2.72 0.37 -14.28
N ASN A 101 -3.05 1.62 -13.96
CA ASN A 101 -2.18 2.48 -13.18
C ASN A 101 -1.90 1.92 -11.79
N ALA A 102 -2.95 1.49 -11.05
CA ALA A 102 -2.84 0.99 -9.68
C ALA A 102 -1.96 -0.26 -9.59
N LYS A 103 -2.03 -1.17 -10.57
CA LYS A 103 -1.27 -2.42 -10.56
C LYS A 103 0.07 -2.35 -11.26
N THR A 104 0.19 -1.59 -12.36
CA THR A 104 1.34 -1.76 -13.26
C THR A 104 2.35 -0.61 -13.24
N SER A 105 2.00 0.56 -12.71
CA SER A 105 2.93 1.69 -12.64
C SER A 105 4.14 1.39 -11.76
N ARG A 106 3.95 0.69 -10.64
CA ARG A 106 5.00 0.19 -9.76
C ARG A 106 4.43 -0.91 -8.84
N PRO A 107 4.46 -2.18 -9.25
CA PRO A 107 3.80 -3.26 -8.51
C PRO A 107 4.44 -3.59 -7.16
N SER A 108 5.71 -3.20 -6.94
CA SER A 108 6.49 -3.55 -5.75
C SER A 108 6.40 -2.54 -4.60
N VAL A 109 5.27 -1.82 -4.49
CA VAL A 109 5.03 -0.83 -3.43
C VAL A 109 3.70 -1.09 -2.74
N CYS A 110 3.59 -0.67 -1.46
CA CYS A 110 2.46 -0.98 -0.59
C CYS A 110 1.11 -0.37 -1.01
N ASN A 111 1.09 0.66 -1.85
CA ASN A 111 -0.14 1.25 -2.38
C ASN A 111 -0.51 0.74 -3.79
N ALA A 112 0.23 -0.27 -4.32
CA ALA A 112 -0.20 -0.96 -5.53
C ALA A 112 -1.44 -1.80 -5.25
N GLU A 113 -2.34 -1.88 -6.24
CA GLU A 113 -3.51 -2.75 -6.12
C GLU A 113 -3.11 -4.22 -6.10
N GLU A 114 -3.67 -4.98 -5.17
CA GLU A 114 -3.47 -6.43 -5.09
C GLU A 114 -4.75 -7.22 -5.34
N VAL A 115 -5.91 -6.59 -5.10
CA VAL A 115 -7.22 -7.21 -5.27
C VAL A 115 -8.17 -6.29 -6.05
N CYS A 116 -8.76 -6.84 -7.12
CA CYS A 116 -9.83 -6.22 -7.88
C CYS A 116 -11.17 -6.92 -7.56
N LEU A 117 -12.13 -6.17 -7.04
CA LEU A 117 -13.49 -6.65 -6.81
C LEU A 117 -14.40 -6.10 -7.91
N VAL A 118 -15.23 -6.95 -8.51
CA VAL A 118 -16.07 -6.57 -9.64
C VAL A 118 -17.52 -6.89 -9.35
N HIS A 119 -18.42 -5.90 -9.50
CA HIS A 119 -19.85 -6.15 -9.37
C HIS A 119 -20.32 -7.15 -10.43
N LYS A 120 -21.14 -8.12 -10.04
CA LYS A 120 -21.62 -9.20 -10.90
C LYS A 120 -22.26 -8.73 -12.21
N ASP A 121 -23.00 -7.62 -12.18
CA ASP A 121 -23.77 -7.13 -13.34
C ASP A 121 -22.86 -6.53 -14.42
N VAL A 122 -21.64 -6.11 -14.10
CA VAL A 122 -20.67 -5.57 -15.06
C VAL A 122 -19.52 -6.52 -15.36
N ALA A 123 -19.36 -7.59 -14.59
CA ALA A 123 -18.23 -8.52 -14.70
C ALA A 123 -18.07 -9.10 -16.12
N ALA A 124 -19.17 -9.53 -16.77
CA ALA A 124 -19.12 -10.09 -18.12
C ALA A 124 -18.64 -9.09 -19.19
N GLY A 125 -18.90 -7.79 -19.00
CA GLY A 125 -18.43 -6.73 -19.90
C GLY A 125 -17.03 -6.24 -19.54
N PHE A 126 -16.72 -6.14 -18.25
CA PHE A 126 -15.50 -5.54 -17.74
C PHE A 126 -14.28 -6.47 -17.77
N LEU A 127 -14.41 -7.71 -17.32
CA LEU A 127 -13.26 -8.61 -17.19
C LEU A 127 -12.53 -8.89 -18.52
N PRO A 128 -13.23 -9.05 -19.67
CA PRO A 128 -12.55 -9.16 -20.96
C PRO A 128 -11.72 -7.90 -21.33
N LEU A 129 -12.23 -6.69 -21.01
CA LEU A 129 -11.50 -5.44 -21.27
C LEU A 129 -10.25 -5.35 -20.38
N LEU A 130 -10.39 -5.69 -19.10
CA LEU A 130 -9.28 -5.71 -18.16
C LEU A 130 -8.18 -6.68 -18.60
N LYS A 131 -8.58 -7.94 -18.96
CA LYS A 131 -7.63 -8.94 -19.47
C LYS A 131 -6.94 -8.46 -20.75
N ALA A 132 -7.67 -7.90 -21.69
CA ALA A 132 -7.09 -7.38 -22.94
C ALA A 132 -6.01 -6.31 -22.65
N ARG A 133 -6.23 -5.43 -21.66
CA ARG A 133 -5.29 -4.38 -21.27
C ARG A 133 -4.10 -4.94 -20.47
N LEU A 134 -4.34 -5.69 -19.40
CA LEU A 134 -3.31 -6.11 -18.45
C LEU A 134 -2.49 -7.33 -18.92
N VAL A 135 -3.05 -8.15 -19.78
CA VAL A 135 -2.40 -9.38 -20.25
C VAL A 135 -2.03 -9.26 -21.72
N ASP A 136 -3.04 -9.15 -22.61
CA ASP A 136 -2.81 -9.32 -24.05
C ASP A 136 -2.02 -8.14 -24.65
N ALA A 137 -2.41 -6.91 -24.34
CA ALA A 137 -1.72 -5.72 -24.85
C ALA A 137 -0.29 -5.58 -24.27
N ARG A 138 -0.10 -5.94 -22.99
CA ARG A 138 1.23 -5.93 -22.37
C ARG A 138 2.14 -6.98 -23.02
N ALA A 139 1.65 -8.20 -23.24
CA ALA A 139 2.40 -9.25 -23.95
C ALA A 139 2.79 -8.81 -25.37
N ALA A 140 1.84 -8.21 -26.11
CA ALA A 140 2.10 -7.70 -27.46
C ALA A 140 3.15 -6.56 -27.49
N ALA A 141 3.22 -5.76 -26.42
CA ALA A 141 4.21 -4.70 -26.25
C ALA A 141 5.58 -5.19 -25.68
N GLY A 142 5.75 -6.50 -25.45
CA GLY A 142 6.95 -7.06 -24.82
C GLY A 142 7.12 -6.71 -23.34
N LEU A 143 6.06 -6.25 -22.69
CA LEU A 143 6.02 -5.98 -21.25
C LEU A 143 5.60 -7.25 -20.50
N VAL A 144 5.90 -7.31 -19.19
CA VAL A 144 5.47 -8.41 -18.34
C VAL A 144 3.93 -8.40 -18.22
N PRO A 145 3.22 -9.44 -18.69
CA PRO A 145 1.78 -9.55 -18.47
C PRO A 145 1.45 -9.71 -16.98
N VAL A 146 0.26 -9.25 -16.58
CA VAL A 146 -0.23 -9.48 -15.23
C VAL A 146 -0.83 -10.88 -15.13
N ASP A 147 -0.39 -11.67 -14.14
CA ASP A 147 -1.02 -12.96 -13.80
C ASP A 147 -2.32 -12.68 -13.04
N LEU A 148 -3.45 -13.00 -13.64
CA LEU A 148 -4.77 -12.81 -13.05
C LEU A 148 -5.16 -14.04 -12.25
N ARG A 149 -5.29 -13.89 -10.91
CA ARG A 149 -5.76 -14.91 -9.98
C ARG A 149 -7.26 -14.78 -9.80
N LEU A 150 -8.03 -15.71 -10.36
CA LEU A 150 -9.47 -15.58 -10.54
C LEU A 150 -10.25 -16.44 -9.54
N ASP A 151 -11.25 -15.86 -8.88
CA ASP A 151 -12.27 -16.65 -8.19
C ASP A 151 -13.09 -17.48 -9.21
N GLU A 152 -13.94 -18.38 -8.74
CA GLU A 152 -14.74 -19.27 -9.61
C GLU A 152 -15.64 -18.49 -10.57
N ARG A 153 -16.19 -17.34 -10.12
CA ARG A 153 -17.11 -16.50 -10.92
C ARG A 153 -16.36 -15.74 -12.01
N ALA A 154 -15.20 -15.19 -11.73
CA ALA A 154 -14.34 -14.52 -12.70
C ALA A 154 -13.76 -15.54 -13.71
N ALA A 155 -13.35 -16.73 -13.25
CA ALA A 155 -12.83 -17.81 -14.08
C ALA A 155 -13.88 -18.37 -15.08
N ALA A 156 -15.16 -18.23 -14.77
CA ALA A 156 -16.24 -18.56 -15.70
C ALA A 156 -16.37 -17.56 -16.88
N ILE A 157 -15.75 -16.36 -16.77
CA ILE A 157 -15.86 -15.28 -17.75
C ILE A 157 -14.59 -15.15 -18.58
N ILE A 158 -13.41 -15.18 -17.94
CA ILE A 158 -12.11 -15.04 -18.61
C ILE A 158 -11.15 -16.16 -18.19
N PRO A 159 -10.19 -16.55 -19.05
CA PRO A 159 -9.11 -17.45 -18.64
C PRO A 159 -8.09 -16.73 -17.75
N GLY A 160 -7.58 -17.45 -16.75
CA GLY A 160 -6.54 -16.99 -15.83
C GLY A 160 -6.14 -18.12 -14.90
N THR A 161 -5.30 -17.81 -13.90
CA THR A 161 -4.90 -18.76 -12.87
C THR A 161 -6.01 -18.84 -11.80
N PRO A 162 -6.48 -20.03 -11.38
CA PRO A 162 -7.43 -20.13 -10.28
C PRO A 162 -6.84 -19.50 -9.00
N ALA A 163 -7.61 -18.66 -8.32
CA ALA A 163 -7.23 -18.09 -7.04
C ALA A 163 -7.23 -19.15 -5.94
N GLY A 164 -6.18 -19.18 -5.13
CA GLY A 164 -6.12 -19.95 -3.89
C GLY A 164 -6.68 -19.13 -2.71
N GLU A 165 -6.92 -19.82 -1.58
CA GLU A 165 -7.44 -19.17 -0.36
C GLU A 165 -6.57 -18.01 0.13
N GLN A 166 -5.25 -18.09 -0.06
CA GLN A 166 -4.29 -17.09 0.39
C GLN A 166 -4.09 -15.92 -0.59
N ASP A 167 -4.61 -16.00 -1.81
CA ASP A 167 -4.34 -14.97 -2.83
C ASP A 167 -5.00 -13.63 -2.47
N PHE A 168 -6.12 -13.64 -1.73
CA PHE A 168 -6.77 -12.41 -1.26
C PHE A 168 -6.14 -11.84 0.02
N ASP A 169 -5.26 -12.59 0.68
CA ASP A 169 -4.52 -12.20 1.89
C ASP A 169 -3.03 -11.98 1.60
N THR A 170 -2.66 -11.82 0.32
CA THR A 170 -1.26 -11.74 -0.13
C THR A 170 -0.94 -10.39 -0.75
N GLU A 171 0.09 -9.73 -0.23
CA GLU A 171 0.78 -8.64 -0.91
C GLU A 171 1.78 -9.24 -1.89
N PHE A 172 1.41 -9.31 -3.17
CA PHE A 172 2.23 -9.98 -4.19
C PHE A 172 3.51 -9.21 -4.54
N LEU A 173 3.48 -7.89 -4.47
CA LEU A 173 4.61 -7.01 -4.86
C LEU A 173 5.12 -7.28 -6.28
N ASN A 174 4.28 -7.77 -7.15
CA ASN A 174 4.60 -8.23 -8.50
C ASN A 174 3.42 -7.98 -9.46
N TYR A 175 3.60 -8.29 -10.72
CA TYR A 175 2.55 -8.29 -11.74
C TYR A 175 1.58 -9.47 -11.55
N ILE A 176 0.92 -9.52 -10.40
CA ILE A 176 -0.10 -10.49 -10.02
C ILE A 176 -1.27 -9.71 -9.43
N LEU A 177 -2.50 -10.04 -9.83
CA LEU A 177 -3.72 -9.39 -9.38
C LEU A 177 -4.78 -10.44 -9.06
N ALA A 178 -5.26 -10.48 -7.83
CA ALA A 178 -6.39 -11.32 -7.46
C ALA A 178 -7.71 -10.64 -7.87
N ILE A 179 -8.65 -11.40 -8.41
CA ILE A 179 -9.94 -10.88 -8.91
C ILE A 179 -11.07 -11.73 -8.34
N ALA A 180 -12.05 -11.06 -7.73
CA ALA A 180 -13.27 -11.69 -7.29
C ALA A 180 -14.51 -10.94 -7.80
N VAL A 181 -15.57 -11.70 -8.12
CA VAL A 181 -16.87 -11.14 -8.48
C VAL A 181 -17.78 -11.12 -7.26
N VAL A 182 -18.26 -9.92 -6.90
CA VAL A 182 -19.12 -9.71 -5.73
C VAL A 182 -20.53 -9.30 -6.13
N ASP A 183 -21.49 -9.49 -5.21
CA ASP A 183 -22.90 -9.25 -5.53
C ASP A 183 -23.29 -7.78 -5.54
N ASP A 184 -22.69 -6.97 -4.68
CA ASP A 184 -22.99 -5.57 -4.51
C ASP A 184 -21.88 -4.84 -3.71
N VAL A 185 -22.08 -3.55 -3.42
CA VAL A 185 -21.15 -2.72 -2.64
C VAL A 185 -20.96 -3.25 -1.22
N ASP A 186 -22.00 -3.80 -0.58
CA ASP A 186 -21.90 -4.32 0.78
C ASP A 186 -21.07 -5.59 0.84
N ALA A 187 -21.16 -6.45 -0.18
CA ALA A 187 -20.29 -7.62 -0.33
C ALA A 187 -18.82 -7.22 -0.58
N ALA A 188 -18.59 -6.15 -1.35
CA ALA A 188 -17.25 -5.60 -1.54
C ALA A 188 -16.67 -5.06 -0.22
N ILE A 189 -17.45 -4.27 0.53
CA ILE A 189 -17.06 -3.76 1.85
C ILE A 189 -16.73 -4.90 2.82
N ALA A 190 -17.55 -5.96 2.84
CA ALA A 190 -17.32 -7.12 3.69
C ALA A 190 -16.03 -7.89 3.29
N HIS A 191 -15.76 -8.00 1.99
CA HIS A 191 -14.52 -8.61 1.49
C HIS A 191 -13.30 -7.78 1.93
N ILE A 192 -13.33 -6.46 1.73
CA ILE A 192 -12.28 -5.53 2.14
C ILE A 192 -12.04 -5.62 3.66
N ALA A 193 -13.10 -5.61 4.46
CA ALA A 193 -12.99 -5.71 5.92
C ALA A 193 -12.30 -7.01 6.38
N ARG A 194 -12.40 -8.08 5.60
CA ARG A 194 -11.81 -9.38 5.91
C ARG A 194 -10.37 -9.52 5.44
N HIS A 195 -10.03 -9.01 4.26
CA HIS A 195 -8.78 -9.32 3.54
C HIS A 195 -7.82 -8.14 3.43
N SER A 196 -8.30 -6.90 3.57
CA SER A 196 -7.44 -5.72 3.47
C SER A 196 -6.54 -5.54 4.69
N THR A 197 -5.39 -4.96 4.46
CA THR A 197 -4.49 -4.44 5.50
C THR A 197 -4.89 -3.04 5.96
N HIS A 198 -6.02 -2.51 5.51
CA HIS A 198 -6.54 -1.16 5.79
C HIS A 198 -5.61 -0.04 5.31
N HIS A 199 -4.96 -0.26 4.16
CA HIS A 199 -4.00 0.70 3.60
C HIS A 199 -4.70 1.69 2.67
N SER A 200 -5.10 1.27 1.47
CA SER A 200 -5.68 2.15 0.45
C SER A 200 -6.69 1.39 -0.38
N GLU A 201 -7.91 1.92 -0.43
CA GLU A 201 -9.03 1.28 -1.14
C GLU A 201 -9.68 2.28 -2.10
N ALA A 202 -10.25 1.79 -3.18
CA ALA A 202 -10.97 2.63 -4.13
C ALA A 202 -12.27 1.98 -4.59
N ILE A 203 -13.28 2.82 -4.84
CA ILE A 203 -14.48 2.46 -5.60
C ILE A 203 -14.49 3.21 -6.92
N ILE A 204 -14.89 2.54 -8.00
CA ILE A 204 -15.11 3.16 -9.28
C ILE A 204 -16.62 3.10 -9.56
N THR A 205 -17.27 4.25 -9.58
CA THR A 205 -18.73 4.37 -9.72
C THR A 205 -19.14 5.77 -10.18
N ALA A 206 -20.30 5.85 -10.82
CA ALA A 206 -21.03 7.09 -11.05
C ALA A 206 -22.26 7.23 -10.13
N ASP A 207 -22.47 6.30 -9.19
CA ASP A 207 -23.55 6.32 -8.21
C ASP A 207 -23.03 6.94 -6.90
N ASP A 208 -23.44 8.17 -6.59
CA ASP A 208 -23.07 8.89 -5.38
C ASP A 208 -23.46 8.13 -4.10
N THR A 209 -24.58 7.39 -4.13
CA THR A 209 -25.04 6.60 -2.97
C THR A 209 -24.08 5.44 -2.69
N ALA A 210 -23.61 4.75 -3.74
CA ALA A 210 -22.62 3.69 -3.62
C ALA A 210 -21.26 4.26 -3.15
N ALA A 211 -20.85 5.42 -3.67
CA ALA A 211 -19.64 6.12 -3.27
C ALA A 211 -19.68 6.51 -1.79
N ASP A 212 -20.77 7.14 -1.33
CA ASP A 212 -20.95 7.53 0.07
C ASP A 212 -20.97 6.31 1.01
N ARG A 213 -21.66 5.24 0.59
CA ARG A 213 -21.71 3.98 1.36
C ARG A 213 -20.32 3.39 1.52
N PHE A 214 -19.56 3.30 0.41
CA PHE A 214 -18.20 2.74 0.39
C PHE A 214 -17.25 3.58 1.26
N THR A 215 -17.18 4.89 1.02
CA THR A 215 -16.25 5.78 1.74
C THR A 215 -16.56 5.90 3.23
N THR A 216 -17.83 5.73 3.63
CA THR A 216 -18.24 5.74 5.04
C THR A 216 -17.90 4.42 5.75
N CYS A 217 -18.04 3.29 5.07
CA CYS A 217 -17.96 1.97 5.71
C CYS A 217 -16.61 1.27 5.57
N VAL A 218 -15.81 1.62 4.58
CA VAL A 218 -14.45 1.09 4.42
C VAL A 218 -13.50 1.78 5.40
N ASP A 219 -12.98 1.01 6.35
CA ASP A 219 -12.10 1.51 7.41
C ASP A 219 -10.62 1.35 7.03
N SER A 220 -10.18 2.10 6.00
CA SER A 220 -8.80 2.13 5.55
C SER A 220 -8.17 3.51 5.73
N ALA A 221 -6.84 3.59 5.68
CA ALA A 221 -6.09 4.82 5.89
C ALA A 221 -6.37 5.85 4.78
N ALA A 222 -6.62 5.38 3.56
CA ALA A 222 -7.05 6.19 2.43
C ALA A 222 -8.18 5.48 1.66
N VAL A 223 -9.25 6.20 1.34
CA VAL A 223 -10.39 5.67 0.59
C VAL A 223 -10.74 6.64 -0.53
N TYR A 224 -10.79 6.15 -1.75
CA TYR A 224 -10.94 6.96 -2.96
C TYR A 224 -12.22 6.63 -3.72
N VAL A 225 -12.70 7.64 -4.43
CA VAL A 225 -13.73 7.50 -5.47
C VAL A 225 -13.11 7.88 -6.79
N ASN A 226 -13.18 6.98 -7.79
CA ASN A 226 -12.69 7.20 -9.16
C ASN A 226 -11.22 7.63 -9.25
N ALA A 227 -10.37 7.10 -8.38
CA ALA A 227 -8.95 7.37 -8.38
C ALA A 227 -8.13 6.11 -8.05
N SER A 228 -6.88 6.10 -8.50
CA SER A 228 -5.94 5.00 -8.25
C SER A 228 -5.46 5.01 -6.79
N THR A 229 -5.27 3.84 -6.19
CA THR A 229 -4.65 3.69 -4.87
C THR A 229 -3.22 4.22 -4.83
N ARG A 230 -2.57 4.40 -5.99
CA ARG A 230 -1.25 5.02 -6.14
C ARG A 230 -1.18 6.47 -5.68
N PHE A 231 -2.33 7.15 -5.56
CA PHE A 231 -2.39 8.51 -5.00
C PHE A 231 -2.12 8.58 -3.49
N THR A 232 -2.08 7.45 -2.78
CA THR A 232 -1.67 7.43 -1.37
C THR A 232 -0.17 7.66 -1.26
N ASP A 233 0.23 8.90 -1.35
CA ASP A 233 1.63 9.34 -1.40
C ASP A 233 1.75 10.74 -0.77
N GLY A 234 2.79 10.97 0.03
CA GLY A 234 3.00 12.25 0.71
C GLY A 234 3.24 13.42 -0.25
N GLY A 235 3.81 13.15 -1.42
CA GLY A 235 3.99 14.15 -2.48
C GLY A 235 2.65 14.54 -3.10
N GLU A 236 1.81 13.55 -3.45
CA GLU A 236 0.48 13.77 -4.01
C GLU A 236 -0.45 14.49 -3.02
N PHE A 237 -0.32 14.22 -1.72
CA PHE A 237 -1.09 14.89 -0.66
C PHE A 237 -0.52 16.27 -0.27
N GLY A 238 0.57 16.71 -0.89
CA GLY A 238 1.17 18.02 -0.62
C GLY A 238 1.89 18.11 0.73
N LEU A 239 2.29 16.98 1.33
CA LEU A 239 3.03 16.94 2.59
C LEU A 239 4.53 17.26 2.43
N GLY A 240 5.00 17.41 1.19
CA GLY A 240 6.39 17.73 0.86
C GLY A 240 7.36 16.58 0.99
N CYS A 241 7.06 15.59 1.80
CA CYS A 241 7.84 14.37 1.98
C CYS A 241 6.95 13.22 2.46
N GLU A 242 7.48 12.00 2.46
CA GLU A 242 6.83 10.84 3.06
C GLU A 242 7.86 9.98 3.80
N MET A 243 7.58 9.71 5.07
CA MET A 243 8.32 8.70 5.86
C MET A 243 7.76 7.29 5.61
N GLY A 244 6.51 7.19 5.25
CA GLY A 244 5.76 5.97 4.96
C GLY A 244 4.28 6.16 5.21
N ILE A 245 3.50 5.09 5.03
CA ILE A 245 2.05 5.10 5.18
C ILE A 245 1.69 4.24 6.38
N SER A 246 1.05 4.83 7.39
CA SER A 246 0.60 4.13 8.58
C SER A 246 -0.85 3.69 8.44
N THR A 247 -1.12 2.43 8.80
CA THR A 247 -2.49 1.88 8.87
C THR A 247 -3.05 1.87 10.29
N GLN A 248 -2.26 2.32 11.27
CA GLN A 248 -2.68 2.36 12.67
C GLN A 248 -3.73 3.44 12.91
N LYS A 249 -4.67 3.15 13.82
CA LYS A 249 -5.67 4.13 14.29
C LYS A 249 -5.13 4.98 15.44
N LEU A 250 -3.96 5.59 15.22
CA LEU A 250 -3.31 6.54 16.12
C LEU A 250 -3.27 7.93 15.46
N HIS A 251 -2.50 8.86 16.05
CA HIS A 251 -2.35 10.22 15.53
C HIS A 251 -1.81 10.29 14.10
N ALA A 252 -0.96 9.34 13.68
CA ALA A 252 -0.46 9.21 12.32
C ALA A 252 -1.17 8.03 11.62
N ARG A 253 -2.12 8.33 10.73
CA ARG A 253 -2.79 7.35 9.87
C ARG A 253 -2.79 7.85 8.43
N GLY A 254 -2.36 7.01 7.50
CA GLY A 254 -2.11 7.39 6.11
C GLY A 254 -0.66 7.85 5.88
N PRO A 255 -0.40 8.63 4.82
CA PRO A 255 0.92 9.18 4.54
C PRO A 255 1.42 10.05 5.68
N MET A 256 2.68 9.84 6.09
CA MET A 256 3.32 10.59 7.16
C MET A 256 4.36 11.53 6.59
N GLY A 257 4.11 12.83 6.70
CA GLY A 257 5.04 13.90 6.36
C GLY A 257 5.79 14.43 7.59
N LEU A 258 6.27 15.66 7.49
CA LEU A 258 7.03 16.30 8.57
C LEU A 258 6.18 16.57 9.82
N ALA A 259 4.90 16.89 9.64
CA ALA A 259 4.01 17.23 10.76
C ALA A 259 3.78 16.02 11.68
N GLU A 260 3.66 14.82 11.13
CA GLU A 260 3.44 13.57 11.88
C GLU A 260 4.65 13.15 12.70
N LEU A 261 5.84 13.70 12.41
CA LEU A 261 7.07 13.49 13.18
C LEU A 261 7.23 14.47 14.36
N CYS A 262 6.28 15.41 14.50
CA CYS A 262 6.31 16.43 15.55
C CYS A 262 5.25 16.14 16.60
N SER A 263 5.47 16.66 17.81
CA SER A 263 4.49 16.65 18.89
C SER A 263 4.26 18.07 19.42
N TYR A 264 3.14 18.28 20.05
CA TYR A 264 2.80 19.55 20.70
C TYR A 264 3.26 19.55 22.17
N LYS A 265 3.63 20.74 22.66
CA LYS A 265 3.85 20.99 24.08
C LYS A 265 3.23 22.32 24.50
#